data_32f2c8fa73ebd993068e9f52185272e8
#
_entry.id   32f2c8fa73ebd993068e9f52185272e8
#
_cell.length_a   1.000
_cell.length_b   1.000
_cell.length_c   1.000
_cell.angle_alpha   90.00
_cell.angle_beta   90.00
_cell.angle_gamma   90.00
#
_symmetry.space_group_name_H-M   'P 1'
#
loop_
_entity.id
_entity.type
_entity.pdbx_description
1 polymer ?
#
loop_
_entity_poly.entity_id
_entity_poly.type
_entity_poly.pdbx_seq_one_letter_code
_entity_poly.pdbx_strand_id
1 'polypeptide(L)'
;SEHPELSDDEIGIIFISPCPAKVSYVKNNFAGERNYIDATISVRDVYFALLEVMKKYGDEPYETTESGIIGIGWATTGGESTATFNERYLAADGIENCIRVLDHIDNSDITALEFVELNACDGGCVGGAMTVSNPYIAQARLHNLKRYLPVSPNRPASEWIPDEFFNKSKVEYSPASLLSDDKHEAYRMMSEIEKITESLPKIDCGSCGAPTCMAFAEDIVKGETTADECTVIMRKIFHEYIEQRLEQSSENSVGNIKSEPTDNSSGEKNNETH
;
A
#
# COMPACT_ATOMS: atom_id res chain seq x y z
N SER A 1 -28.39 1.75 18.43
CA SER A 1 -27.50 2.83 17.98
C SER A 1 -27.34 3.84 19.11
N GLU A 2 -26.15 4.36 19.32
CA GLU A 2 -25.86 5.40 20.32
C GLU A 2 -26.45 6.76 19.91
N HIS A 3 -26.80 6.90 18.64
CA HIS A 3 -27.35 8.10 18.03
C HIS A 3 -28.64 7.79 17.25
N PRO A 4 -29.75 7.50 17.97
CA PRO A 4 -31.01 7.14 17.33
C PRO A 4 -31.66 8.30 16.56
N GLU A 5 -31.17 9.52 16.75
CA GLU A 5 -31.61 10.75 16.06
C GLU A 5 -31.02 10.90 14.65
N LEU A 6 -29.96 10.13 14.31
CA LEU A 6 -29.31 10.19 13.00
C LEU A 6 -29.76 9.03 12.12
N SER A 7 -29.96 9.30 10.86
CA SER A 7 -30.15 8.26 9.83
C SER A 7 -28.80 7.68 9.42
N ASP A 8 -28.79 6.48 8.84
CA ASP A 8 -27.58 5.83 8.35
C ASP A 8 -26.81 6.69 7.33
N ASP A 9 -27.51 7.51 6.56
CA ASP A 9 -26.93 8.41 5.55
C ASP A 9 -26.26 9.66 6.13
N GLU A 10 -26.50 9.94 7.41
CA GLU A 10 -25.89 11.05 8.15
C GLU A 10 -24.65 10.60 8.97
N ILE A 11 -24.35 9.30 8.96
CA ILE A 11 -23.23 8.71 9.70
C ILE A 11 -22.14 8.29 8.72
N GLY A 12 -20.94 8.86 8.85
CA GLY A 12 -19.76 8.46 8.09
C GLY A 12 -18.81 7.61 8.94
N ILE A 13 -18.44 6.43 8.45
CA ILE A 13 -17.52 5.51 9.12
C ILE A 13 -16.17 5.56 8.43
N ILE A 14 -15.14 6.00 9.17
CA ILE A 14 -13.76 6.05 8.69
C ILE A 14 -12.93 4.98 9.40
N PHE A 15 -12.30 4.12 8.62
CA PHE A 15 -11.41 3.08 9.12
C PHE A 15 -9.95 3.55 9.10
N ILE A 16 -9.29 3.58 10.26
CA ILE A 16 -7.86 3.89 10.37
C ILE A 16 -7.10 2.56 10.25
N SER A 17 -6.33 2.39 9.17
CA SER A 17 -5.71 1.12 8.81
C SER A 17 -4.18 1.20 8.70
N PRO A 18 -3.45 0.18 9.20
CA PRO A 18 -2.03 -0.01 8.91
C PRO A 18 -1.75 -0.70 7.56
N CYS A 19 -2.80 -1.12 6.84
CA CYS A 19 -2.71 -2.13 5.78
C CYS A 19 -3.37 -1.68 4.47
N PRO A 20 -2.61 -1.62 3.34
CA PRO A 20 -3.17 -1.30 2.03
C PRO A 20 -4.15 -2.37 1.51
N ALA A 21 -3.95 -3.65 1.88
CA ALA A 21 -4.89 -4.71 1.51
C ALA A 21 -6.30 -4.48 2.09
N LYS A 22 -6.40 -3.92 3.31
CA LYS A 22 -7.68 -3.53 3.89
C LYS A 22 -8.32 -2.35 3.17
N VAL A 23 -7.52 -1.42 2.64
CA VAL A 23 -8.02 -0.33 1.76
C VAL A 23 -8.66 -0.92 0.50
N SER A 24 -7.98 -1.86 -0.14
CA SER A 24 -8.50 -2.55 -1.33
C SER A 24 -9.76 -3.37 -0.99
N TYR A 25 -9.78 -4.04 0.15
CA TYR A 25 -10.94 -4.80 0.61
C TYR A 25 -12.18 -3.90 0.78
N VAL A 26 -12.01 -2.74 1.43
CA VAL A 26 -13.10 -1.77 1.62
C VAL A 26 -13.60 -1.21 0.29
N LYS A 27 -12.69 -0.91 -0.65
CA LYS A 27 -13.06 -0.35 -1.96
C LYS A 27 -13.78 -1.36 -2.86
N ASN A 28 -13.37 -2.62 -2.84
CA ASN A 28 -13.83 -3.63 -3.79
C ASN A 28 -15.01 -4.47 -3.30
N ASN A 29 -15.42 -4.33 -2.04
CA ASN A 29 -16.56 -5.05 -1.45
C ASN A 29 -16.57 -6.56 -1.78
N PHE A 30 -15.47 -7.26 -1.53
CA PHE A 30 -15.26 -8.66 -1.91
C PHE A 30 -16.29 -9.64 -1.31
N ALA A 31 -16.98 -9.27 -0.24
CA ALA A 31 -17.96 -10.13 0.40
C ALA A 31 -19.37 -10.02 -0.20
N GLY A 32 -19.61 -9.13 -1.18
CA GLY A 32 -20.94 -8.94 -1.78
C GLY A 32 -21.99 -8.38 -0.83
N GLU A 33 -21.63 -8.08 0.42
CA GLU A 33 -22.48 -7.47 1.43
C GLU A 33 -22.29 -5.96 1.45
N ARG A 34 -23.22 -5.22 2.05
CA ARG A 34 -23.10 -3.77 2.22
C ARG A 34 -21.81 -3.47 3.00
N ASN A 35 -20.93 -2.69 2.39
CA ASN A 35 -19.78 -2.15 3.09
C ASN A 35 -20.23 -0.95 3.93
N TYR A 36 -20.06 -1.04 5.25
CA TYR A 36 -20.39 0.02 6.18
C TYR A 36 -19.29 1.06 6.34
N ILE A 37 -18.12 0.85 5.72
CA ILE A 37 -16.97 1.74 5.81
C ILE A 37 -16.96 2.67 4.60
N ASP A 38 -17.10 3.98 4.84
CA ASP A 38 -17.15 4.99 3.79
C ASP A 38 -15.75 5.40 3.31
N ALA A 39 -14.76 5.42 4.21
CA ALA A 39 -13.41 5.79 3.87
C ALA A 39 -12.37 5.03 4.71
N THR A 40 -11.17 4.90 4.14
CA THR A 40 -10.01 4.34 4.86
C THR A 40 -8.86 5.33 4.80
N ILE A 41 -8.27 5.62 5.95
CA ILE A 41 -7.08 6.47 6.09
C ILE A 41 -5.94 5.70 6.75
N SER A 42 -4.70 6.11 6.50
CA SER A 42 -3.54 5.44 7.08
C SER A 42 -3.31 5.85 8.53
N VAL A 43 -2.75 4.94 9.34
CA VAL A 43 -2.22 5.28 10.67
C VAL A 43 -1.21 6.42 10.57
N ARG A 44 -0.41 6.45 9.49
CA ARG A 44 0.60 7.48 9.23
C ARG A 44 -0.02 8.87 9.08
N ASP A 45 -1.14 8.99 8.36
CA ASP A 45 -1.80 10.28 8.14
C ASP A 45 -2.40 10.85 9.43
N VAL A 46 -2.91 9.98 10.30
CA VAL A 46 -3.50 10.39 11.60
C VAL A 46 -2.41 10.69 12.64
N TYR A 47 -1.25 10.06 12.53
CA TYR A 47 -0.21 10.10 13.58
C TYR A 47 0.23 11.51 13.96
N PHE A 48 0.48 12.37 12.99
CA PHE A 48 0.95 13.74 13.27
C PHE A 48 -0.13 14.58 13.95
N ALA A 49 -1.38 14.48 13.51
CA ALA A 49 -2.50 15.15 14.15
C ALA A 49 -2.70 14.63 15.59
N LEU A 50 -2.57 13.32 15.80
CA LEU A 50 -2.64 12.71 17.12
C LEU A 50 -1.55 13.23 18.07
N LEU A 51 -0.31 13.40 17.59
CA LEU A 51 0.77 13.94 18.39
C LEU A 51 0.50 15.37 18.87
N GLU A 52 -0.13 16.21 18.08
CA GLU A 52 -0.51 17.58 18.48
C GLU A 52 -1.58 17.54 19.57
N VAL A 53 -2.59 16.70 19.41
CA VAL A 53 -3.63 16.50 20.41
C VAL A 53 -3.06 15.94 21.72
N MET A 54 -2.18 14.94 21.65
CA MET A 54 -1.51 14.36 22.83
C MET A 54 -0.67 15.41 23.59
N LYS A 55 0.02 16.31 22.89
CA LYS A 55 0.76 17.41 23.57
C LYS A 55 -0.16 18.34 24.33
N LYS A 56 -1.37 18.57 23.83
CA LYS A 56 -2.35 19.45 24.45
C LYS A 56 -3.02 18.83 25.69
N TYR A 57 -3.24 17.51 25.67
CA TYR A 57 -4.01 16.80 26.70
C TYR A 57 -3.17 15.78 27.48
N GLY A 58 -1.86 15.71 27.26
CA GLY A 58 -1.00 14.64 27.75
C GLY A 58 -0.84 14.56 29.28
N ASP A 59 -1.17 15.61 30.02
CA ASP A 59 -1.11 15.65 31.49
C ASP A 59 -2.46 15.38 32.14
N GLU A 60 -3.52 15.19 31.39
CA GLU A 60 -4.82 14.84 31.96
C GLU A 60 -4.87 13.36 32.33
N PRO A 61 -5.35 13.00 33.53
CA PRO A 61 -5.55 11.60 33.88
C PRO A 61 -6.62 11.02 32.97
N TYR A 62 -6.23 10.06 32.12
CA TYR A 62 -7.17 9.33 31.31
C TYR A 62 -7.56 8.01 31.98
N GLU A 63 -8.81 7.63 31.83
CA GLU A 63 -9.28 6.33 32.23
C GLU A 63 -8.55 5.23 31.49
N THR A 64 -8.33 4.09 32.11
CA THR A 64 -7.63 2.95 31.54
C THR A 64 -8.26 2.50 30.24
N THR A 65 -7.41 2.06 29.32
CA THR A 65 -7.80 1.59 28.01
C THR A 65 -8.93 0.55 28.09
N GLU A 66 -9.90 0.67 27.21
CA GLU A 66 -10.96 -0.33 27.05
C GLU A 66 -10.44 -1.67 26.52
N SER A 67 -9.22 -1.68 25.94
CA SER A 67 -8.59 -2.87 25.39
C SER A 67 -7.57 -3.47 26.35
N GLY A 68 -7.58 -4.79 26.47
CA GLY A 68 -6.63 -5.56 27.26
C GLY A 68 -5.45 -6.13 26.47
N ILE A 69 -4.67 -7.00 27.14
CA ILE A 69 -3.49 -7.68 26.55
C ILE A 69 -3.84 -8.40 25.25
N ILE A 70 -5.01 -9.06 25.21
CA ILE A 70 -5.46 -9.83 24.05
C ILE A 70 -5.67 -8.91 22.85
N GLY A 71 -6.48 -7.86 22.99
CA GLY A 71 -6.79 -6.95 21.88
C GLY A 71 -5.57 -6.21 21.36
N ILE A 72 -4.74 -5.68 22.26
CA ILE A 72 -3.46 -5.03 21.87
C ILE A 72 -2.50 -6.04 21.22
N GLY A 73 -2.56 -7.30 21.64
CA GLY A 73 -1.74 -8.38 21.11
C GLY A 73 -1.97 -8.66 19.62
N TRP A 74 -3.18 -8.49 19.14
CA TRP A 74 -3.55 -8.80 17.74
C TRP A 74 -2.76 -8.00 16.69
N ALA A 75 -2.18 -6.90 17.08
CA ALA A 75 -1.34 -6.11 16.18
C ALA A 75 0.02 -6.76 15.87
N THR A 76 0.41 -7.80 16.59
CA THR A 76 1.70 -8.50 16.46
C THR A 76 1.48 -9.94 16.02
N THR A 77 2.44 -10.50 15.29
CA THR A 77 2.44 -11.93 14.92
C THR A 77 2.32 -12.82 16.15
N GLY A 78 1.47 -13.82 16.07
CA GLY A 78 1.13 -14.72 17.18
C GLY A 78 0.09 -14.16 18.15
N GLY A 79 -0.39 -12.94 17.93
CA GLY A 79 -1.36 -12.28 18.80
C GLY A 79 -2.75 -12.89 18.69
N GLU A 80 -3.21 -13.18 17.49
CA GLU A 80 -4.48 -13.87 17.25
C GLU A 80 -4.41 -15.32 17.75
N SER A 81 -3.32 -16.01 17.42
CA SER A 81 -3.08 -17.39 17.84
C SER A 81 -3.13 -17.53 19.36
N THR A 82 -2.44 -16.64 20.08
CA THR A 82 -2.44 -16.62 21.55
C THR A 82 -3.84 -16.36 22.12
N ALA A 83 -4.64 -15.53 21.44
CA ALA A 83 -6.00 -15.21 21.85
C ALA A 83 -6.97 -16.39 21.77
N THR A 84 -6.67 -17.43 20.98
CA THR A 84 -7.50 -18.65 20.88
C THR A 84 -7.35 -19.56 22.10
N PHE A 85 -6.34 -19.33 22.96
CA PHE A 85 -5.97 -20.22 24.08
C PHE A 85 -5.75 -21.69 23.66
N ASN A 86 -5.39 -21.91 22.40
CA ASN A 86 -5.08 -23.21 21.82
C ASN A 86 -3.57 -23.32 21.62
N GLU A 87 -2.98 -24.46 21.99
CA GLU A 87 -1.53 -24.70 21.84
C GLU A 87 -1.17 -25.27 20.44
N ARG A 88 -2.19 -25.73 19.67
CA ARG A 88 -2.00 -26.34 18.34
C ARG A 88 -2.13 -25.30 17.24
N TYR A 89 -1.27 -24.30 17.27
CA TYR A 89 -1.25 -23.26 16.26
C TYR A 89 0.13 -23.06 15.64
N LEU A 90 0.14 -22.40 14.50
CA LEU A 90 1.33 -21.87 13.84
C LEU A 90 1.09 -20.39 13.53
N ALA A 91 2.04 -19.55 13.86
CA ALA A 91 2.02 -18.15 13.46
C ALA A 91 3.28 -17.84 12.62
N ALA A 92 3.10 -17.24 11.45
CA ALA A 92 4.20 -16.83 10.58
C ALA A 92 3.97 -15.41 10.08
N ASP A 93 5.08 -14.71 9.84
CA ASP A 93 5.10 -13.38 9.25
C ASP A 93 6.10 -13.25 8.10
N GLY A 94 5.92 -12.20 7.30
CA GLY A 94 6.60 -12.01 6.04
C GLY A 94 6.00 -12.88 4.93
N ILE A 95 5.73 -12.24 3.78
CA ILE A 95 5.00 -12.87 2.67
C ILE A 95 5.68 -14.17 2.19
N GLU A 96 6.99 -14.18 2.10
CA GLU A 96 7.77 -15.35 1.68
C GLU A 96 7.61 -16.54 2.64
N ASN A 97 7.61 -16.27 3.95
CA ASN A 97 7.40 -17.31 4.96
C ASN A 97 5.97 -17.83 4.94
N CYS A 98 5.00 -16.93 4.77
CA CYS A 98 3.59 -17.30 4.66
C CYS A 98 3.34 -18.22 3.45
N ILE A 99 3.94 -17.91 2.29
CA ILE A 99 3.85 -18.76 1.09
C ILE A 99 4.42 -20.15 1.37
N ARG A 100 5.60 -20.24 1.97
CA ARG A 100 6.21 -21.53 2.33
C ARG A 100 5.37 -22.36 3.29
N VAL A 101 4.76 -21.70 4.29
CA VAL A 101 3.84 -22.38 5.22
C VAL A 101 2.61 -22.92 4.49
N LEU A 102 2.04 -22.14 3.57
CA LEU A 102 0.91 -22.60 2.76
C LEU A 102 1.28 -23.79 1.86
N ASP A 103 2.46 -23.78 1.25
CA ASP A 103 2.98 -24.90 0.47
C ASP A 103 3.11 -26.18 1.32
N HIS A 104 3.60 -26.06 2.56
CA HIS A 104 3.68 -27.21 3.48
C HIS A 104 2.31 -27.74 3.91
N ILE A 105 1.33 -26.84 4.11
CA ILE A 105 -0.05 -27.22 4.44
C ILE A 105 -0.70 -27.96 3.26
N ASP A 106 -0.52 -27.46 2.04
CA ASP A 106 -1.07 -28.04 0.81
C ASP A 106 -0.47 -29.44 0.55
N ASN A 107 0.81 -29.63 0.81
CA ASN A 107 1.50 -30.90 0.71
C ASN A 107 1.21 -31.87 1.89
N SER A 108 0.35 -31.48 2.82
CA SER A 108 -0.07 -32.29 4.00
C SER A 108 1.09 -32.63 4.95
N ASP A 109 2.17 -31.83 4.97
CA ASP A 109 3.31 -32.05 5.85
C ASP A 109 3.02 -31.68 7.32
N ILE A 110 1.93 -30.94 7.55
CA ILE A 110 1.54 -30.43 8.86
C ILE A 110 0.12 -30.90 9.20
N THR A 111 -0.01 -31.92 10.03
CA THR A 111 -1.30 -32.60 10.31
C THR A 111 -1.93 -32.28 11.67
N ALA A 112 -1.20 -31.61 12.57
CA ALA A 112 -1.62 -31.45 13.97
C ALA A 112 -2.09 -30.03 14.33
N LEU A 113 -2.16 -29.11 13.37
CA LEU A 113 -2.57 -27.73 13.61
C LEU A 113 -4.09 -27.58 13.59
N GLU A 114 -4.61 -26.76 14.48
CA GLU A 114 -6.01 -26.33 14.54
C GLU A 114 -6.19 -24.88 14.11
N PHE A 115 -5.13 -24.09 14.21
CA PHE A 115 -5.17 -22.66 13.84
C PHE A 115 -3.86 -22.27 13.17
N VAL A 116 -3.96 -21.47 12.12
CA VAL A 116 -2.81 -20.92 11.39
C VAL A 116 -3.01 -19.42 11.22
N GLU A 117 -2.09 -18.63 11.78
CA GLU A 117 -2.04 -17.19 11.64
C GLU A 117 -0.94 -16.81 10.65
N LEU A 118 -1.32 -16.13 9.56
CA LEU A 118 -0.39 -15.71 8.52
C LEU A 118 -0.46 -14.19 8.33
N ASN A 119 0.65 -13.53 8.59
CA ASN A 119 0.78 -12.09 8.45
C ASN A 119 1.73 -11.77 7.28
N ALA A 120 1.24 -11.13 6.22
CA ALA A 120 2.08 -10.75 5.08
C ALA A 120 3.19 -9.74 5.46
N CYS A 121 2.98 -8.93 6.50
CA CYS A 121 3.94 -7.95 6.98
C CYS A 121 4.81 -8.52 8.09
N ASP A 122 6.12 -8.20 8.08
CA ASP A 122 7.05 -8.61 9.14
C ASP A 122 6.62 -8.06 10.50
N GLY A 123 6.49 -8.93 11.48
CA GLY A 123 6.08 -8.59 12.83
C GLY A 123 4.56 -8.42 13.01
N GLY A 124 3.75 -8.71 11.99
CA GLY A 124 2.31 -8.53 12.00
C GLY A 124 1.87 -7.14 11.55
N CYS A 125 0.67 -6.71 11.96
CA CYS A 125 0.08 -5.44 11.54
C CYS A 125 0.92 -4.20 11.92
N VAL A 126 1.73 -4.29 12.98
CA VAL A 126 2.67 -3.21 13.36
C VAL A 126 3.74 -2.94 12.33
N GLY A 127 4.03 -3.90 11.45
CA GLY A 127 4.95 -3.76 10.32
C GLY A 127 4.28 -3.36 9.01
N GLY A 128 3.00 -3.04 9.03
CA GLY A 128 2.25 -2.65 7.83
C GLY A 128 2.82 -1.40 7.16
N ALA A 129 2.71 -1.35 5.82
CA ALA A 129 3.25 -0.26 5.00
C ALA A 129 2.66 1.13 5.33
N MET A 130 1.49 1.17 5.97
CA MET A 130 0.80 2.40 6.36
C MET A 130 1.02 2.78 7.83
N THR A 131 2.02 2.20 8.49
CA THR A 131 2.47 2.55 9.85
C THR A 131 3.63 3.55 9.83
N VAL A 132 4.05 4.01 11.02
CA VAL A 132 5.13 5.02 11.17
C VAL A 132 6.38 4.50 11.85
N SER A 133 6.32 3.33 12.48
CA SER A 133 7.41 2.80 13.31
C SER A 133 8.04 1.58 12.68
N ASN A 134 9.33 1.35 12.98
CA ASN A 134 9.96 0.07 12.67
C ASN A 134 9.21 -1.06 13.43
N PRO A 135 8.87 -2.19 12.76
CA PRO A 135 8.05 -3.26 13.33
C PRO A 135 8.64 -3.86 14.61
N TYR A 136 9.93 -4.08 14.67
CA TYR A 136 10.58 -4.66 15.85
C TYR A 136 10.57 -3.72 17.06
N ILE A 137 10.72 -2.41 16.82
CA ILE A 137 10.60 -1.38 17.86
C ILE A 137 9.16 -1.30 18.35
N ALA A 138 8.19 -1.36 17.44
CA ALA A 138 6.77 -1.36 17.77
C ALA A 138 6.39 -2.59 18.62
N GLN A 139 6.83 -3.78 18.24
CA GLN A 139 6.65 -5.01 19.02
C GLN A 139 7.22 -4.89 20.44
N ALA A 140 8.46 -4.39 20.58
CA ALA A 140 9.10 -4.20 21.89
C ALA A 140 8.29 -3.24 22.79
N ARG A 141 7.78 -2.15 22.20
CA ARG A 141 6.92 -1.18 22.92
C ARG A 141 5.60 -1.81 23.35
N LEU A 142 4.94 -2.55 22.46
CA LEU A 142 3.70 -3.26 22.78
C LEU A 142 3.92 -4.32 23.84
N HIS A 143 5.04 -5.06 23.79
CA HIS A 143 5.38 -6.03 24.82
C HIS A 143 5.53 -5.38 26.21
N ASN A 144 6.15 -4.22 26.28
CA ASN A 144 6.26 -3.47 27.52
C ASN A 144 4.90 -2.95 27.99
N LEU A 145 4.08 -2.42 27.09
CA LEU A 145 2.74 -1.92 27.40
C LEU A 145 1.83 -3.02 27.98
N LYS A 146 1.85 -4.22 27.41
CA LYS A 146 1.06 -5.37 27.83
C LYS A 146 1.23 -5.72 29.31
N ARG A 147 2.40 -5.44 29.91
CA ARG A 147 2.65 -5.74 31.34
C ARG A 147 1.72 -4.99 32.30
N TYR A 148 1.15 -3.88 31.87
CA TYR A 148 0.35 -2.98 32.69
C TYR A 148 -1.14 -3.05 32.34
N LEU A 149 -1.53 -3.91 31.41
CA LEU A 149 -2.91 -4.02 30.94
C LEU A 149 -3.60 -5.24 31.53
N PRO A 150 -4.93 -5.17 31.76
CA PRO A 150 -5.73 -6.34 32.11
C PRO A 150 -5.75 -7.36 30.98
N VAL A 151 -6.10 -8.61 31.26
CA VAL A 151 -6.16 -9.67 30.26
C VAL A 151 -7.19 -9.34 29.18
N SER A 152 -8.41 -9.06 29.59
CA SER A 152 -9.49 -8.61 28.71
C SER A 152 -10.53 -7.88 29.56
N PRO A 153 -10.62 -6.54 29.48
CA PRO A 153 -11.66 -5.80 30.19
C PRO A 153 -13.01 -5.90 29.47
N ASN A 154 -13.00 -6.14 28.15
CA ASN A 154 -14.21 -6.15 27.35
C ASN A 154 -14.79 -7.56 27.26
N ARG A 155 -16.03 -7.69 27.68
CA ARG A 155 -16.82 -8.91 27.49
C ARG A 155 -18.10 -8.55 26.73
N PRO A 156 -18.55 -9.39 25.79
CA PRO A 156 -19.87 -9.23 25.18
C PRO A 156 -20.92 -9.11 26.28
N ALA A 157 -21.91 -8.25 26.08
CA ALA A 157 -23.03 -8.09 27.00
C ALA A 157 -23.90 -9.36 27.13
N SER A 158 -23.80 -10.28 26.17
CA SER A 158 -24.48 -11.56 26.18
C SER A 158 -23.47 -12.72 26.13
N GLU A 159 -23.88 -13.91 26.64
CA GLU A 159 -23.10 -15.14 26.52
C GLU A 159 -23.06 -15.68 25.08
N TRP A 160 -23.90 -15.15 24.20
CA TRP A 160 -24.01 -15.55 22.80
C TRP A 160 -23.29 -14.53 21.91
N ILE A 161 -22.53 -15.06 20.97
CA ILE A 161 -21.91 -14.23 19.91
C ILE A 161 -23.06 -13.69 19.05
N PRO A 162 -23.17 -12.36 18.86
CA PRO A 162 -24.20 -11.78 18.00
C PRO A 162 -24.09 -12.31 16.57
N ASP A 163 -25.24 -12.50 15.91
CA ASP A 163 -25.31 -13.03 14.54
C ASP A 163 -24.56 -12.15 13.51
N GLU A 164 -24.37 -10.88 13.82
CA GLU A 164 -23.64 -9.90 13.01
C GLU A 164 -22.14 -10.21 12.94
N PHE A 165 -21.58 -10.97 13.89
CA PHE A 165 -20.17 -11.39 13.86
C PHE A 165 -19.92 -12.59 12.92
N PHE A 166 -20.97 -13.24 12.44
CA PHE A 166 -20.83 -14.35 11.50
C PHE A 166 -20.95 -13.84 10.08
N ASN A 167 -19.93 -14.12 9.26
CA ASN A 167 -20.02 -13.88 7.82
C ASN A 167 -21.07 -14.84 7.23
N LYS A 168 -22.14 -14.28 6.65
CA LYS A 168 -23.23 -15.03 6.04
C LYS A 168 -22.95 -15.36 4.58
N SER A 169 -22.01 -14.63 3.97
CA SER A 169 -21.62 -14.83 2.58
C SER A 169 -20.60 -15.95 2.49
N LYS A 170 -20.77 -16.82 1.52
CA LYS A 170 -19.77 -17.81 1.17
C LYS A 170 -18.61 -17.13 0.45
N VAL A 171 -17.40 -17.31 0.94
CA VAL A 171 -16.20 -16.84 0.24
C VAL A 171 -16.06 -17.69 -1.03
N GLU A 172 -16.19 -17.04 -2.18
CA GLU A 172 -15.98 -17.68 -3.48
C GLU A 172 -14.54 -17.46 -3.94
N TYR A 173 -14.03 -18.43 -4.69
CA TYR A 173 -12.71 -18.29 -5.31
C TYR A 173 -12.75 -17.14 -6.32
N SER A 174 -11.92 -16.13 -6.10
CA SER A 174 -11.73 -15.01 -7.01
C SER A 174 -10.23 -14.88 -7.31
N PRO A 175 -9.77 -15.38 -8.45
CA PRO A 175 -8.37 -15.31 -8.80
C PRO A 175 -7.96 -13.84 -9.02
N ALA A 176 -6.89 -13.42 -8.36
CA ALA A 176 -6.36 -12.06 -8.47
C ALA A 176 -5.78 -11.77 -9.88
N SER A 177 -5.39 -12.80 -10.61
CA SER A 177 -4.70 -12.70 -11.90
C SER A 177 -5.38 -13.50 -13.01
N LEU A 178 -6.72 -13.45 -13.10
CA LEU A 178 -7.40 -14.01 -14.27
C LEU A 178 -7.18 -13.08 -15.46
N LEU A 179 -6.43 -13.54 -16.45
CA LEU A 179 -6.18 -12.78 -17.67
C LEU A 179 -7.41 -12.75 -18.58
N SER A 180 -8.08 -13.90 -18.73
CA SER A 180 -9.34 -14.03 -19.47
C SER A 180 -10.02 -15.35 -19.15
N ASP A 181 -11.36 -15.40 -19.25
CA ASP A 181 -12.15 -16.64 -19.16
C ASP A 181 -11.90 -17.55 -20.37
N ASP A 182 -11.54 -16.99 -21.54
CA ASP A 182 -11.12 -17.72 -22.71
C ASP A 182 -9.64 -18.10 -22.64
N LYS A 183 -9.35 -19.40 -22.67
CA LYS A 183 -7.99 -19.94 -22.61
C LYS A 183 -7.10 -19.44 -23.76
N HIS A 184 -7.64 -19.31 -24.97
CA HIS A 184 -6.87 -18.83 -26.13
C HIS A 184 -6.50 -17.36 -25.95
N GLU A 185 -7.43 -16.56 -25.48
CA GLU A 185 -7.19 -15.16 -25.15
C GLU A 185 -6.19 -15.02 -24.01
N ALA A 186 -6.32 -15.81 -22.94
CA ALA A 186 -5.37 -15.83 -21.83
C ALA A 186 -3.93 -16.16 -22.28
N TYR A 187 -3.75 -17.13 -23.18
CA TYR A 187 -2.43 -17.44 -23.75
C TYR A 187 -1.88 -16.30 -24.60
N ARG A 188 -2.73 -15.64 -25.38
CA ARG A 188 -2.34 -14.46 -26.16
C ARG A 188 -1.86 -13.34 -25.25
N MET A 189 -2.64 -13.01 -24.23
CA MET A 189 -2.30 -12.00 -23.23
C MET A 189 -1.00 -12.34 -22.49
N MET A 190 -0.81 -13.60 -22.12
CA MET A 190 0.42 -14.06 -21.47
C MET A 190 1.66 -13.86 -22.35
N SER A 191 1.56 -14.20 -23.65
CA SER A 191 2.65 -13.95 -24.60
C SER A 191 2.93 -12.46 -24.80
N GLU A 192 1.92 -11.61 -24.67
CA GLU A 192 2.06 -10.15 -24.76
C GLU A 192 2.70 -9.59 -23.50
N ILE A 193 2.31 -10.09 -22.31
CA ILE A 193 2.94 -9.75 -21.03
C ILE A 193 4.44 -10.08 -21.06
N GLU A 194 4.83 -11.26 -21.54
CA GLU A 194 6.24 -11.62 -21.68
C GLU A 194 7.01 -10.64 -22.55
N LYS A 195 6.47 -10.26 -23.71
CA LYS A 195 7.11 -9.31 -24.64
C LYS A 195 7.25 -7.92 -24.01
N ILE A 196 6.20 -7.43 -23.35
CA ILE A 196 6.25 -6.14 -22.66
C ILE A 196 7.25 -6.19 -21.52
N THR A 197 7.24 -7.25 -20.70
CA THR A 197 8.21 -7.45 -19.62
C THR A 197 9.66 -7.42 -20.13
N GLU A 198 9.92 -7.98 -21.32
CA GLU A 198 11.26 -7.92 -21.95
C GLU A 198 11.68 -6.50 -22.33
N SER A 199 10.75 -5.63 -22.66
CA SER A 199 10.99 -4.22 -22.98
C SER A 199 11.15 -3.33 -21.74
N LEU A 200 10.70 -3.78 -20.57
CA LEU A 200 10.80 -3.06 -19.31
C LEU A 200 12.21 -3.20 -18.67
N PRO A 201 12.57 -2.30 -17.74
CA PRO A 201 13.90 -2.29 -17.11
C PRO A 201 14.24 -3.54 -16.29
N LYS A 202 13.28 -4.36 -15.89
CA LYS A 202 13.43 -5.60 -15.08
C LYS A 202 14.14 -5.41 -13.73
N ILE A 203 13.94 -4.26 -13.12
CA ILE A 203 14.56 -3.93 -11.82
C ILE A 203 13.59 -4.02 -10.65
N ASP A 204 12.32 -4.29 -10.92
CA ASP A 204 11.24 -4.47 -9.93
C ASP A 204 11.22 -3.39 -8.83
N CYS A 205 11.43 -2.13 -9.24
CA CYS A 205 11.61 -1.02 -8.30
C CYS A 205 10.32 -0.53 -7.64
N GLY A 206 9.16 -0.97 -8.11
CA GLY A 206 7.84 -0.59 -7.57
C GLY A 206 7.43 0.88 -7.79
N SER A 207 8.25 1.70 -8.46
CA SER A 207 7.99 3.15 -8.58
C SER A 207 6.79 3.50 -9.47
N CYS A 208 6.37 2.59 -10.33
CA CYS A 208 5.15 2.71 -11.15
C CYS A 208 3.87 2.28 -10.41
N GLY A 209 4.01 1.79 -9.17
CA GLY A 209 2.88 1.29 -8.37
C GLY A 209 2.69 -0.23 -8.42
N ALA A 210 3.22 -0.91 -9.45
CA ALA A 210 3.20 -2.36 -9.54
C ALA A 210 4.38 -2.98 -8.76
N PRO A 211 4.22 -4.14 -8.11
CA PRO A 211 5.26 -4.76 -7.29
C PRO A 211 6.45 -5.29 -8.11
N THR A 212 6.21 -5.68 -9.36
CA THR A 212 7.23 -6.19 -10.28
C THR A 212 7.01 -5.63 -11.67
N CYS A 213 8.05 -5.65 -12.52
CA CYS A 213 7.91 -5.27 -13.93
C CYS A 213 6.96 -6.20 -14.69
N MET A 214 6.85 -7.46 -14.30
CA MET A 214 5.89 -8.41 -14.88
C MET A 214 4.45 -8.04 -14.49
N ALA A 215 4.17 -7.69 -13.25
CA ALA A 215 2.86 -7.21 -12.81
C ALA A 215 2.47 -5.92 -13.54
N PHE A 216 3.42 -5.00 -13.74
CA PHE A 216 3.18 -3.79 -14.53
C PHE A 216 2.87 -4.09 -16.00
N ALA A 217 3.53 -5.08 -16.60
CA ALA A 217 3.22 -5.54 -17.96
C ALA A 217 1.82 -6.17 -18.03
N GLU A 218 1.37 -6.86 -16.98
CA GLU A 218 0.01 -7.39 -16.87
C GLU A 218 -1.03 -6.27 -16.85
N ASP A 219 -0.80 -5.22 -16.05
CA ASP A 219 -1.67 -4.03 -15.98
C ASP A 219 -1.76 -3.32 -17.35
N ILE A 220 -0.63 -3.25 -18.10
CA ILE A 220 -0.62 -2.71 -19.48
C ILE A 220 -1.49 -3.55 -20.42
N VAL A 221 -1.36 -4.87 -20.38
CA VAL A 221 -2.14 -5.77 -21.26
C VAL A 221 -3.62 -5.74 -20.93
N LYS A 222 -3.97 -5.52 -19.65
CA LYS A 222 -5.35 -5.30 -19.20
C LYS A 222 -5.89 -3.91 -19.56
N GLY A 223 -5.05 -2.99 -20.00
CA GLY A 223 -5.43 -1.61 -20.31
C GLY A 223 -5.63 -0.72 -19.09
N GLU A 224 -5.10 -1.13 -17.95
CA GLU A 224 -5.18 -0.37 -16.69
C GLU A 224 -4.13 0.73 -16.59
N THR A 225 -3.02 0.59 -17.34
CA THR A 225 -1.91 1.55 -17.40
C THR A 225 -1.23 1.52 -18.75
N THR A 226 -0.23 2.39 -18.96
CA THR A 226 0.57 2.47 -20.18
C THR A 226 2.07 2.41 -19.87
N ALA A 227 2.89 2.00 -20.84
CA ALA A 227 4.33 1.77 -20.63
C ALA A 227 5.11 3.03 -20.25
N ASP A 228 4.63 4.20 -20.65
CA ASP A 228 5.21 5.51 -20.33
C ASP A 228 5.02 5.94 -18.87
N GLU A 229 4.13 5.27 -18.12
CA GLU A 229 4.01 5.46 -16.66
C GLU A 229 5.15 4.77 -15.87
N CYS A 230 5.96 3.94 -16.52
CA CYS A 230 7.19 3.46 -15.90
C CYS A 230 8.16 4.62 -15.68
N THR A 231 8.46 4.95 -14.43
CA THR A 231 9.31 6.09 -14.06
C THR A 231 10.71 6.02 -14.67
N VAL A 232 11.24 4.81 -14.90
CA VAL A 232 12.54 4.60 -15.55
C VAL A 232 12.46 4.88 -17.03
N ILE A 233 11.40 4.42 -17.70
CA ILE A 233 11.16 4.68 -19.14
C ILE A 233 10.86 6.17 -19.34
N MET A 234 9.98 6.76 -18.55
CA MET A 234 9.64 8.18 -18.58
C MET A 234 10.90 9.05 -18.45
N ARG A 235 11.81 8.71 -17.50
CA ARG A 235 13.07 9.41 -17.33
C ARG A 235 13.95 9.31 -18.58
N LYS A 236 13.99 8.15 -19.23
CA LYS A 236 14.77 7.96 -20.47
C LYS A 236 14.20 8.79 -21.61
N ILE A 237 12.90 8.76 -21.85
CA ILE A 237 12.20 9.55 -22.86
C ILE A 237 12.44 11.06 -22.60
N PHE A 238 12.35 11.49 -21.36
CA PHE A 238 12.60 12.89 -20.99
C PHE A 238 14.04 13.32 -21.28
N HIS A 239 15.03 12.46 -21.01
CA HIS A 239 16.43 12.71 -21.35
C HIS A 239 16.63 12.87 -22.86
N GLU A 240 16.12 11.94 -23.63
CA GLU A 240 16.20 11.96 -25.10
C GLU A 240 15.53 13.23 -25.66
N TYR A 241 14.38 13.62 -25.11
CA TYR A 241 13.69 14.86 -25.49
C TYR A 241 14.53 16.10 -25.21
N ILE A 242 15.17 16.19 -24.05
CA ILE A 242 16.04 17.32 -23.68
C ILE A 242 17.25 17.38 -24.60
N GLU A 243 17.92 16.26 -24.89
CA GLU A 243 19.06 16.18 -25.78
C GLU A 243 18.70 16.67 -27.19
N GLN A 244 17.60 16.20 -27.77
CA GLN A 244 17.11 16.66 -29.07
C GLN A 244 16.82 18.17 -29.10
N ARG A 245 16.26 18.70 -28.02
CA ARG A 245 15.97 20.15 -27.90
C ARG A 245 17.26 20.97 -27.82
N LEU A 246 18.28 20.49 -27.14
CA LEU A 246 19.58 21.16 -27.04
C LEU A 246 20.32 21.14 -28.40
N GLU A 247 20.26 20.03 -29.14
CA GLU A 247 20.82 19.92 -30.50
C GLU A 247 20.16 20.90 -31.45
N GLN A 248 18.82 20.94 -31.48
CA GLN A 248 18.06 21.90 -32.31
C GLN A 248 18.36 23.37 -31.97
N SER A 249 18.57 23.65 -30.67
CA SER A 249 18.94 25.03 -30.24
C SER A 249 20.33 25.40 -30.68
N SER A 250 21.29 24.47 -30.69
CA SER A 250 22.66 24.69 -31.16
C SER A 250 22.73 24.89 -32.67
N GLU A 251 21.95 24.13 -33.47
CA GLU A 251 21.86 24.30 -34.92
C GLU A 251 21.25 25.66 -35.31
N ASN A 252 20.19 26.08 -34.61
CA ASN A 252 19.58 27.41 -34.83
C ASN A 252 20.52 28.56 -34.45
N SER A 253 21.42 28.36 -33.49
CA SER A 253 22.39 29.37 -33.08
C SER A 253 23.55 29.49 -34.07
N VAL A 254 23.93 28.44 -34.78
CA VAL A 254 24.97 28.43 -35.81
C VAL A 254 24.45 28.97 -37.15
N GLY A 255 23.13 28.80 -37.44
CA GLY A 255 22.49 29.34 -38.64
C GLY A 255 22.37 30.86 -38.71
N ASN A 256 22.43 31.55 -37.56
CA ASN A 256 22.27 33.04 -37.48
C ASN A 256 23.57 33.83 -37.51
N ILE A 257 24.74 33.20 -37.73
CA ILE A 257 26.05 33.89 -37.82
C ILE A 257 26.50 34.11 -39.25
N LYS A 258 25.70 33.80 -40.27
CA LYS A 258 26.01 34.04 -41.67
C LYS A 258 25.02 35.02 -42.29
N SER A 259 25.24 36.32 -42.11
CA SER A 259 25.04 37.41 -43.08
C SER A 259 24.91 38.77 -42.40
N GLU A 260 26.02 39.41 -42.09
CA GLU A 260 26.10 40.86 -42.18
C GLU A 260 27.24 41.20 -43.16
N PRO A 261 26.96 41.91 -44.27
CA PRO A 261 27.99 42.41 -45.14
C PRO A 261 28.62 43.66 -44.48
N THR A 262 29.91 43.60 -44.29
CA THR A 262 30.73 44.78 -43.95
C THR A 262 30.63 45.83 -45.06
N ASP A 263 29.94 46.91 -44.81
CA ASP A 263 30.03 48.10 -45.60
C ASP A 263 31.02 49.06 -44.95
N ASN A 264 32.16 49.21 -45.64
CA ASN A 264 33.25 50.11 -45.35
C ASN A 264 32.99 51.44 -46.07
N SER A 265 32.61 52.51 -45.40
CA SER A 265 32.83 53.86 -45.90
C SER A 265 33.19 54.84 -44.80
N SER A 266 34.42 55.19 -44.87
CA SER A 266 35.11 56.43 -44.46
C SER A 266 34.26 57.64 -44.11
N GLY A 267 34.65 58.34 -43.04
CA GLY A 267 34.20 59.71 -42.75
C GLY A 267 34.78 60.26 -41.45
N GLU A 268 35.86 60.97 -41.67
CA GLU A 268 36.57 61.80 -40.71
C GLU A 268 35.72 62.80 -39.87
N LYS A 269 36.29 63.19 -38.73
CA LYS A 269 36.43 64.49 -38.12
C LYS A 269 35.70 64.83 -36.85
N ASN A 270 36.59 65.10 -35.90
CA ASN A 270 36.63 66.26 -34.99
C ASN A 270 35.74 66.31 -33.71
N ASN A 271 36.46 66.25 -32.65
CA ASN A 271 36.75 67.35 -31.70
C ASN A 271 35.69 67.71 -30.63
N GLU A 272 36.24 67.79 -29.44
CA GLU A 272 36.05 68.74 -28.34
C GLU A 272 35.00 68.44 -27.27
N THR A 273 35.63 68.20 -26.12
CA THR A 273 35.43 68.91 -24.80
C THR A 273 34.03 68.98 -24.20
N HIS A 274 33.78 68.33 -23.12
CA HIS A 274 33.80 68.85 -21.73
C HIS A 274 33.59 67.69 -20.73
#